data_28c450a293f22d1ba3423629668b5ce6
#
_entry.id   28c450a293f22d1ba3423629668b5ce6
#
_cell.length_a   1.000
_cell.length_b   1.000
_cell.length_c   1.000
_cell.angle_alpha   90.00
_cell.angle_beta   90.00
_cell.angle_gamma   90.00
#
_symmetry.space_group_name_H-M   'P 1'
#
loop_
_entity.id
_entity.type
_entity.pdbx_description
1 polymer ?
#
loop_
_entity_poly.entity_id
_entity_poly.type
_entity_poly.pdbx_seq_one_letter_code
_entity_poly.pdbx_strand_id
1 'polypeptide(L)'
;FDPAKVALARSFGAEVVNLGAGEDPVQAAERFSRGRGVDAVLVTAATKSSEPMHQAALMCRKRGRIVLVGVTGLELSRDDFFKKELTFQVSASYGPGRYDPNYEEKGQDYPVGFVRWTEQRNFEAVLDMLADGRLDVQALISHRFGLEQTEAAYAVVGGSEPSMGILLEYPTRSEKADSVVREPTVRIAAQAVARPVATDPAVAFVGSGNYATGVLIPAFKAAGAHLASVA
;
A
#
# COMPACT_ATOMS: atom_id res chain seq x y z
N PHE A 1 -5.96 -12.72 15.10
CA PHE A 1 -6.88 -13.77 14.63
C PHE A 1 -6.25 -14.74 13.62
N ASP A 2 -5.23 -14.31 12.87
CA ASP A 2 -4.56 -15.09 11.84
C ASP A 2 -3.33 -15.80 12.43
N PRO A 3 -3.33 -17.15 12.56
CA PRO A 3 -2.22 -17.87 13.17
C PRO A 3 -0.89 -17.71 12.46
N ALA A 4 -0.89 -17.56 11.12
CA ALA A 4 0.33 -17.38 10.34
C ALA A 4 0.96 -16.02 10.63
N LYS A 5 0.16 -14.96 10.70
CA LYS A 5 0.64 -13.60 11.06
C LYS A 5 1.11 -13.54 12.52
N VAL A 6 0.44 -14.25 13.43
CA VAL A 6 0.88 -14.39 14.83
C VAL A 6 2.25 -15.08 14.90
N ALA A 7 2.43 -16.19 14.19
CA ALA A 7 3.70 -16.90 14.15
C ALA A 7 4.82 -16.02 13.56
N LEU A 8 4.54 -15.32 12.48
CA LEU A 8 5.49 -14.42 11.85
C LEU A 8 5.89 -13.24 12.76
N ALA A 9 4.93 -12.62 13.45
CA ALA A 9 5.24 -11.54 14.38
C ALA A 9 6.16 -12.02 15.52
N ARG A 10 5.94 -13.24 16.03
CA ARG A 10 6.81 -13.87 17.02
C ARG A 10 8.21 -14.14 16.48
N SER A 11 8.35 -14.52 15.21
CA SER A 11 9.66 -14.76 14.60
C SER A 11 10.50 -13.47 14.48
N PHE A 12 9.83 -12.31 14.43
CA PHE A 12 10.47 -11.01 14.53
C PHE A 12 10.78 -10.54 15.97
N GLY A 13 10.50 -11.39 16.96
CA GLY A 13 10.76 -11.07 18.37
C GLY A 13 9.66 -10.27 19.05
N ALA A 14 8.51 -10.09 18.42
CA ALA A 14 7.38 -9.38 19.02
C ALA A 14 6.66 -10.28 20.04
N GLU A 15 6.25 -9.69 21.17
CA GLU A 15 5.26 -10.28 22.06
C GLU A 15 3.88 -10.10 21.39
N VAL A 16 3.14 -11.15 21.22
CA VAL A 16 1.89 -11.16 20.46
C VAL A 16 0.70 -11.39 21.36
N VAL A 17 -0.31 -10.54 21.25
CA VAL A 17 -1.59 -10.65 21.92
C VAL A 17 -2.64 -11.16 20.93
N ASN A 18 -3.25 -12.31 21.23
CA ASN A 18 -4.28 -12.91 20.37
C ASN A 18 -5.67 -12.60 20.91
N LEU A 19 -6.31 -11.57 20.39
CA LEU A 19 -7.69 -11.19 20.75
C LEU A 19 -8.69 -12.33 20.48
N GLY A 20 -8.44 -13.16 19.46
CA GLY A 20 -9.28 -14.32 19.15
C GLY A 20 -9.22 -15.42 20.22
N ALA A 21 -8.18 -15.45 21.03
CA ALA A 21 -8.05 -16.31 22.19
C ALA A 21 -8.57 -15.67 23.49
N GLY A 22 -9.16 -14.48 23.42
CA GLY A 22 -9.67 -13.75 24.58
C GLY A 22 -8.60 -13.03 25.40
N GLU A 23 -7.40 -12.86 24.87
CA GLU A 23 -6.34 -12.10 25.54
C GLU A 23 -6.66 -10.59 25.51
N ASP A 24 -6.39 -9.93 26.63
CA ASP A 24 -6.63 -8.47 26.79
C ASP A 24 -5.35 -7.70 26.43
N PRO A 25 -5.40 -6.83 25.41
CA PRO A 25 -4.25 -6.06 24.98
C PRO A 25 -3.78 -5.04 26.01
N VAL A 26 -4.68 -4.47 26.81
CA VAL A 26 -4.33 -3.51 27.86
C VAL A 26 -3.54 -4.18 28.98
N GLN A 27 -4.03 -5.32 29.46
CA GLN A 27 -3.32 -6.12 30.46
C GLN A 27 -1.97 -6.65 29.93
N ALA A 28 -1.91 -7.03 28.65
CA ALA A 28 -0.66 -7.46 28.04
C ALA A 28 0.36 -6.31 28.00
N ALA A 29 -0.06 -5.12 27.58
CA ALA A 29 0.78 -3.92 27.56
C ALA A 29 1.27 -3.54 28.98
N GLU A 30 0.42 -3.69 29.98
CA GLU A 30 0.78 -3.45 31.38
C GLU A 30 1.87 -4.44 31.85
N ARG A 31 1.69 -5.73 31.59
CA ARG A 31 2.71 -6.75 31.90
C ARG A 31 4.03 -6.48 31.18
N PHE A 32 3.97 -6.25 29.87
CA PHE A 32 5.13 -5.93 29.05
C PHE A 32 5.91 -4.73 29.57
N SER A 33 5.23 -3.67 29.95
CA SER A 33 5.81 -2.43 30.48
C SER A 33 6.16 -2.49 31.98
N ARG A 34 5.96 -3.63 32.64
CA ARG A 34 6.15 -3.80 34.10
C ARG A 34 5.30 -2.81 34.91
N GLY A 35 4.03 -2.67 34.54
CA GLY A 35 3.05 -1.80 35.19
C GLY A 35 3.20 -0.30 34.93
N ARG A 36 4.09 0.12 34.02
CA ARG A 36 4.32 1.53 33.73
C ARG A 36 3.47 2.09 32.59
N GLY A 37 2.93 1.24 31.74
CA GLY A 37 2.35 1.57 30.45
C GLY A 37 3.42 1.76 29.36
N VAL A 38 3.02 1.64 28.10
CA VAL A 38 3.93 1.72 26.96
C VAL A 38 4.22 3.19 26.56
N ASP A 39 5.37 3.44 25.99
CA ASP A 39 5.80 4.79 25.57
C ASP A 39 5.00 5.32 24.39
N ALA A 40 4.64 4.41 23.46
CA ALA A 40 3.86 4.76 22.29
C ALA A 40 3.01 3.59 21.79
N VAL A 41 1.92 3.91 21.08
CA VAL A 41 1.07 2.95 20.38
C VAL A 41 0.89 3.40 18.93
N LEU A 42 1.20 2.49 17.99
CA LEU A 42 0.89 2.65 16.57
C LEU A 42 -0.39 1.89 16.27
N VAL A 43 -1.45 2.60 15.91
CA VAL A 43 -2.74 2.01 15.57
C VAL A 43 -2.82 1.80 14.06
N THR A 44 -2.69 0.56 13.61
CA THR A 44 -2.74 0.19 12.18
C THR A 44 -4.04 -0.53 11.80
N ALA A 45 -5.00 -0.61 12.72
CA ALA A 45 -6.29 -1.26 12.51
C ALA A 45 -7.15 -0.54 11.47
N ALA A 46 -7.97 -1.32 10.73
CA ALA A 46 -9.00 -0.82 9.84
C ALA A 46 -10.37 -1.25 10.38
N THR A 47 -11.11 -0.33 10.99
CA THR A 47 -12.44 -0.58 11.58
C THR A 47 -13.22 0.72 11.74
N LYS A 48 -14.53 0.61 11.81
CA LYS A 48 -15.40 1.76 12.13
C LYS A 48 -15.49 2.04 13.64
N SER A 49 -15.03 1.12 14.49
CA SER A 49 -15.06 1.25 15.94
C SER A 49 -13.98 2.22 16.44
N SER A 50 -14.28 2.94 17.50
CA SER A 50 -13.31 3.77 18.24
C SER A 50 -12.57 2.98 19.34
N GLU A 51 -12.92 1.70 19.55
CA GLU A 51 -12.35 0.86 20.61
C GLU A 51 -10.81 0.73 20.53
N PRO A 52 -10.16 0.59 19.36
CA PRO A 52 -8.70 0.56 19.29
C PRO A 52 -8.05 1.84 19.84
N MET A 53 -8.71 2.98 19.71
CA MET A 53 -8.20 4.25 20.22
C MET A 53 -8.34 4.33 21.75
N HIS A 54 -9.45 3.84 22.28
CA HIS A 54 -9.67 3.73 23.72
C HIS A 54 -8.62 2.81 24.36
N GLN A 55 -8.43 1.61 23.80
CA GLN A 55 -7.41 0.66 24.26
C GLN A 55 -5.99 1.24 24.16
N ALA A 56 -5.67 1.94 23.09
CA ALA A 56 -4.37 2.60 22.92
C ALA A 56 -4.11 3.63 24.05
N ALA A 57 -5.13 4.40 24.41
CA ALA A 57 -5.01 5.36 25.50
C ALA A 57 -4.81 4.67 26.87
N LEU A 58 -5.51 3.55 27.09
CA LEU A 58 -5.35 2.75 28.33
C LEU A 58 -3.95 2.12 28.42
N MET A 59 -3.40 1.62 27.31
CA MET A 59 -2.07 1.02 27.26
C MET A 59 -0.94 2.02 27.52
N CYS A 60 -1.10 3.27 27.08
CA CYS A 60 -0.06 4.29 27.21
C CYS A 60 0.24 4.67 28.65
N ARG A 61 1.52 4.91 28.95
CA ARG A 61 1.94 5.62 30.16
C ARG A 61 1.54 7.10 30.12
N LYS A 62 1.72 7.82 31.23
CA LYS A 62 1.59 9.29 31.22
C LYS A 62 2.53 9.91 30.17
N ARG A 63 2.02 10.89 29.43
CA ARG A 63 2.71 11.59 28.34
C ARG A 63 3.18 10.66 27.20
N GLY A 64 2.53 9.48 27.07
CA GLY A 64 2.73 8.57 25.95
C GLY A 64 2.19 9.15 24.63
N ARG A 65 2.57 8.54 23.54
CA ARG A 65 2.16 8.97 22.20
C ARG A 65 1.31 7.91 21.50
N ILE A 66 0.25 8.36 20.85
CA ILE A 66 -0.58 7.51 19.97
C ILE A 66 -0.50 8.05 18.55
N VAL A 67 -0.18 7.18 17.60
CA VAL A 67 -0.18 7.52 16.17
C VAL A 67 -1.16 6.62 15.45
N LEU A 68 -2.18 7.21 14.86
CA LEU A 68 -3.14 6.50 14.01
C LEU A 68 -2.62 6.46 12.57
N VAL A 69 -2.20 5.29 12.13
CA VAL A 69 -1.77 5.00 10.75
C VAL A 69 -2.91 4.38 9.95
N GLY A 70 -3.72 3.54 10.60
CA GLY A 70 -4.88 2.89 10.01
C GLY A 70 -6.11 3.80 9.91
N VAL A 71 -7.28 3.19 9.83
CA VAL A 71 -8.57 3.88 9.76
C VAL A 71 -9.46 3.36 10.88
N THR A 72 -9.78 4.21 11.86
CA THR A 72 -10.69 3.86 12.98
C THR A 72 -11.74 4.93 13.18
N GLY A 73 -12.76 4.64 13.97
CA GLY A 73 -13.60 5.68 14.55
C GLY A 73 -12.78 6.60 15.45
N LEU A 74 -13.18 7.87 15.54
CA LEU A 74 -12.51 8.90 16.34
C LEU A 74 -13.47 9.56 17.34
N GLU A 75 -14.44 8.80 17.85
CA GLU A 75 -15.24 9.21 19.01
C GLU A 75 -14.39 8.99 20.27
N LEU A 76 -13.68 10.04 20.69
CA LEU A 76 -12.68 9.97 21.73
C LEU A 76 -13.22 10.52 23.05
N SER A 77 -12.97 9.80 24.15
CA SER A 77 -13.25 10.30 25.48
C SER A 77 -12.12 11.22 25.95
N ARG A 78 -12.46 12.45 26.33
CA ARG A 78 -11.47 13.37 26.92
C ARG A 78 -10.74 12.76 28.13
N ASP A 79 -11.44 11.96 28.92
CA ASP A 79 -10.88 11.37 30.14
C ASP A 79 -9.74 10.40 29.87
N ASP A 80 -9.76 9.67 28.75
CA ASP A 80 -8.72 8.74 28.36
C ASP A 80 -7.39 9.47 28.10
N PHE A 81 -7.46 10.67 27.54
CA PHE A 81 -6.29 11.45 27.14
C PHE A 81 -5.83 12.43 28.23
N PHE A 82 -6.78 13.14 28.85
CA PHE A 82 -6.50 14.22 29.76
C PHE A 82 -5.72 13.79 31.02
N LYS A 83 -6.12 12.69 31.66
CA LYS A 83 -5.51 12.21 32.91
C LYS A 83 -4.04 11.77 32.73
N LYS A 84 -3.67 11.43 31.52
CA LYS A 84 -2.33 10.98 31.16
C LYS A 84 -1.54 11.98 30.31
N GLU A 85 -2.12 13.12 29.95
CA GLU A 85 -1.52 14.13 29.05
C GLU A 85 -0.99 13.48 27.75
N LEU A 86 -1.82 12.63 27.10
CA LEU A 86 -1.41 11.89 25.91
C LEU A 86 -1.26 12.79 24.68
N THR A 87 -0.26 12.50 23.86
CA THR A 87 -0.13 13.08 22.52
C THR A 87 -0.81 12.16 21.53
N PHE A 88 -1.75 12.67 20.75
CA PHE A 88 -2.38 11.94 19.63
C PHE A 88 -2.13 12.64 18.32
N GLN A 89 -1.79 11.84 17.30
CA GLN A 89 -1.57 12.32 15.95
C GLN A 89 -2.12 11.33 14.94
N VAL A 90 -2.81 11.83 13.92
CA VAL A 90 -3.15 11.05 12.72
C VAL A 90 -1.98 11.14 11.74
N SER A 91 -1.49 10.00 11.26
CA SER A 91 -0.47 9.95 10.22
C SER A 91 -1.09 10.34 8.88
N ALA A 92 -0.46 11.27 8.17
CA ALA A 92 -0.93 11.74 6.87
C ALA A 92 -0.03 11.19 5.76
N SER A 93 -0.47 10.11 5.08
CA SER A 93 0.24 9.53 3.93
C SER A 93 1.75 9.39 4.19
N TYR A 94 2.60 9.91 3.28
CA TYR A 94 4.06 9.93 3.44
C TYR A 94 4.58 11.08 4.34
N GLY A 95 3.68 11.87 4.93
CA GLY A 95 4.02 12.93 5.87
C GLY A 95 4.14 14.33 5.23
N PRO A 96 5.09 15.15 5.68
CA PRO A 96 5.27 16.51 5.19
C PRO A 96 5.43 16.58 3.68
N GLY A 97 4.78 17.55 3.06
CA GLY A 97 4.74 17.73 1.61
C GLY A 97 3.47 17.18 0.96
N ARG A 98 2.74 16.31 1.62
CA ARG A 98 1.45 15.84 1.09
C ARG A 98 0.48 17.00 0.92
N TYR A 99 -0.11 17.12 -0.27
CA TYR A 99 -0.99 18.22 -0.71
C TYR A 99 -0.29 19.58 -0.87
N ASP A 100 1.05 19.64 -0.86
CA ASP A 100 1.79 20.84 -1.23
C ASP A 100 2.23 20.75 -2.70
N PRO A 101 1.64 21.55 -3.63
CA PRO A 101 2.00 21.49 -5.05
C PRO A 101 3.47 21.85 -5.32
N ASN A 102 4.13 22.62 -4.45
CA ASN A 102 5.55 22.93 -4.64
C ASN A 102 6.40 21.68 -4.41
N TYR A 103 6.03 20.86 -3.42
CA TYR A 103 6.72 19.60 -3.15
C TYR A 103 6.34 18.52 -4.19
N GLU A 104 5.04 18.27 -4.38
CA GLU A 104 4.55 17.13 -5.18
C GLU A 104 4.76 17.34 -6.70
N GLU A 105 4.54 18.57 -7.20
CA GLU A 105 4.54 18.84 -8.64
C GLU A 105 5.82 19.54 -9.12
N LYS A 106 6.44 20.39 -8.28
CA LYS A 106 7.61 21.19 -8.67
C LYS A 106 8.93 20.65 -8.09
N GLY A 107 8.90 19.58 -7.31
CA GLY A 107 10.09 18.95 -6.75
C GLY A 107 10.87 19.82 -5.74
N GLN A 108 10.19 20.76 -5.08
CA GLN A 108 10.80 21.62 -4.07
C GLN A 108 10.75 20.94 -2.71
N ASP A 109 11.88 20.36 -2.29
CA ASP A 109 11.98 19.71 -0.97
C ASP A 109 12.11 20.75 0.17
N TYR A 110 11.71 20.34 1.37
CA TYR A 110 11.83 21.16 2.57
C TYR A 110 13.26 21.15 3.12
N PRO A 111 13.72 22.29 3.70
CA PRO A 111 15.02 22.32 4.37
C PRO A 111 15.10 21.28 5.49
N VAL A 112 16.14 20.45 5.50
CA VAL A 112 16.31 19.33 6.43
C VAL A 112 16.30 19.75 7.89
N GLY A 113 16.78 20.96 8.21
CA GLY A 113 16.79 21.52 9.56
C GLY A 113 15.40 21.81 10.13
N PHE A 114 14.39 21.95 9.28
CA PHE A 114 13.01 22.23 9.69
C PHE A 114 12.09 21.02 9.51
N VAL A 115 12.31 20.23 8.46
CA VAL A 115 11.53 19.03 8.16
C VAL A 115 12.47 17.85 7.90
N ARG A 116 12.73 17.06 8.93
CA ARG A 116 13.68 15.94 8.86
C ARG A 116 13.18 14.84 7.92
N TRP A 117 11.90 14.51 8.00
CA TRP A 117 11.32 13.35 7.32
C TRP A 117 10.34 13.79 6.23
N THR A 118 10.83 13.86 5.00
CA THR A 118 10.06 13.97 3.77
C THR A 118 10.00 12.61 3.08
N GLU A 119 9.17 12.45 2.07
CA GLU A 119 9.01 11.18 1.36
C GLU A 119 10.35 10.63 0.86
N GLN A 120 11.13 11.45 0.14
CA GLN A 120 12.44 11.04 -0.36
C GLN A 120 13.37 10.57 0.77
N ARG A 121 13.45 11.31 1.88
CA ARG A 121 14.31 10.95 3.02
C ARG A 121 13.84 9.70 3.74
N ASN A 122 12.53 9.43 3.73
CA ASN A 122 11.98 8.17 4.23
C ASN A 122 12.41 6.99 3.33
N PHE A 123 12.35 7.15 2.00
CA PHE A 123 12.85 6.12 1.07
C PHE A 123 14.35 5.87 1.26
N GLU A 124 15.15 6.91 1.31
CA GLU A 124 16.60 6.80 1.55
C GLU A 124 16.89 6.02 2.84
N ALA A 125 16.25 6.40 3.95
CA ALA A 125 16.44 5.74 5.23
C ALA A 125 16.03 4.25 5.23
N VAL A 126 14.93 3.90 4.57
CA VAL A 126 14.49 2.50 4.46
C VAL A 126 15.43 1.70 3.55
N LEU A 127 15.85 2.26 2.41
CA LEU A 127 16.80 1.62 1.50
C LEU A 127 18.15 1.38 2.17
N ASP A 128 18.65 2.33 2.95
CA ASP A 128 19.88 2.17 3.74
C ASP A 128 19.76 1.02 4.74
N MET A 129 18.62 0.92 5.44
CA MET A 129 18.38 -0.17 6.39
C MET A 129 18.25 -1.53 5.71
N LEU A 130 17.70 -1.60 4.50
CA LEU A 130 17.66 -2.82 3.69
C LEU A 130 19.06 -3.19 3.21
N ALA A 131 19.85 -2.22 2.74
CA ALA A 131 21.18 -2.45 2.19
C ALA A 131 22.18 -2.93 3.25
N ASP A 132 22.10 -2.41 4.46
CA ASP A 132 23.00 -2.78 5.57
C ASP A 132 22.46 -3.94 6.45
N GLY A 133 21.31 -4.51 6.07
CA GLY A 133 20.72 -5.68 6.74
C GLY A 133 20.04 -5.39 8.08
N ARG A 134 19.87 -4.13 8.47
CA ARG A 134 19.10 -3.77 9.67
C ARG A 134 17.60 -4.02 9.52
N LEU A 135 17.11 -4.05 8.28
CA LEU A 135 15.74 -4.37 7.95
C LEU A 135 15.71 -5.57 7.00
N ASP A 136 15.26 -6.71 7.45
CA ASP A 136 15.02 -7.90 6.64
C ASP A 136 13.51 -8.09 6.44
N VAL A 137 13.07 -8.02 5.18
CA VAL A 137 11.65 -8.17 4.79
C VAL A 137 11.38 -9.49 4.05
N GLN A 138 12.37 -10.38 3.93
CA GLN A 138 12.23 -11.62 3.16
C GLN A 138 11.08 -12.49 3.66
N ALA A 139 10.91 -12.57 4.98
CA ALA A 139 9.83 -13.36 5.57
C ALA A 139 8.41 -12.78 5.31
N LEU A 140 8.31 -11.55 4.84
CA LEU A 140 7.05 -10.92 4.45
C LEU A 140 6.66 -11.23 3.01
N ILE A 141 7.58 -11.72 2.18
CA ILE A 141 7.32 -12.00 0.77
C ILE A 141 6.68 -13.38 0.66
N SER A 142 5.39 -13.39 0.39
CA SER A 142 4.60 -14.62 0.25
C SER A 142 4.59 -15.16 -1.18
N HIS A 143 4.62 -14.29 -2.19
CA HIS A 143 4.50 -14.66 -3.60
C HIS A 143 5.46 -13.85 -4.47
N ARG A 144 5.93 -14.52 -5.54
CA ARG A 144 6.71 -13.90 -6.61
C ARG A 144 6.13 -14.33 -7.94
N PHE A 145 5.85 -13.38 -8.81
CA PHE A 145 5.32 -13.61 -10.16
C PHE A 145 6.20 -12.91 -11.17
N GLY A 146 6.46 -13.54 -12.30
CA GLY A 146 7.02 -12.82 -13.44
C GLY A 146 6.03 -11.78 -13.95
N LEU A 147 6.51 -10.71 -14.58
CA LEU A 147 5.67 -9.62 -15.08
C LEU A 147 4.52 -10.11 -15.97
N GLU A 148 4.78 -11.14 -16.77
CA GLU A 148 3.78 -11.75 -17.67
C GLU A 148 2.63 -12.46 -16.91
N GLN A 149 2.81 -12.71 -15.62
CA GLN A 149 1.83 -13.36 -14.73
C GLN A 149 1.06 -12.36 -13.87
N THR A 150 1.04 -11.09 -14.24
CA THR A 150 0.40 -10.01 -13.48
C THR A 150 -1.07 -10.33 -13.15
N GLU A 151 -1.84 -10.92 -14.07
CA GLU A 151 -3.23 -11.31 -13.82
C GLU A 151 -3.35 -12.33 -12.68
N ALA A 152 -2.45 -13.31 -12.62
CA ALA A 152 -2.41 -14.31 -11.54
C ALA A 152 -2.05 -13.64 -10.18
N ALA A 153 -1.12 -12.68 -10.19
CA ALA A 153 -0.78 -11.92 -8.99
C ALA A 153 -1.99 -11.14 -8.45
N TYR A 154 -2.74 -10.45 -9.31
CA TYR A 154 -3.96 -9.74 -8.92
C TYR A 154 -5.08 -10.68 -8.48
N ALA A 155 -5.19 -11.87 -9.06
CA ALA A 155 -6.14 -12.89 -8.61
C ALA A 155 -5.87 -13.32 -7.15
N VAL A 156 -4.60 -13.45 -6.74
CA VAL A 156 -4.22 -13.73 -5.35
C VAL A 156 -4.62 -12.56 -4.44
N VAL A 157 -4.36 -11.31 -4.85
CA VAL A 157 -4.74 -10.11 -4.07
C VAL A 157 -6.25 -10.04 -3.82
N GLY A 158 -7.04 -10.34 -4.85
CA GLY A 158 -8.51 -10.31 -4.79
C GLY A 158 -9.15 -11.59 -4.28
N GLY A 159 -8.37 -12.64 -4.07
CA GLY A 159 -8.83 -13.98 -3.70
C GLY A 159 -8.90 -14.21 -2.19
N SER A 160 -9.12 -15.47 -1.82
CA SER A 160 -9.14 -15.94 -0.44
C SER A 160 -7.82 -16.60 -0.02
N GLU A 161 -6.85 -16.72 -0.90
CA GLU A 161 -5.54 -17.28 -0.61
C GLU A 161 -4.78 -16.35 0.35
N PRO A 162 -4.23 -16.88 1.44
CA PRO A 162 -3.45 -16.08 2.37
C PRO A 162 -2.21 -15.48 1.69
N SER A 163 -2.10 -14.15 1.70
CA SER A 163 -0.97 -13.45 1.10
C SER A 163 -0.53 -12.26 1.95
N MET A 164 0.74 -11.86 1.79
CA MET A 164 1.30 -10.64 2.39
C MET A 164 2.03 -9.83 1.34
N GLY A 165 3.34 -9.97 1.21
CA GLY A 165 4.11 -9.31 0.17
C GLY A 165 4.03 -10.10 -1.14
N ILE A 166 3.50 -9.47 -2.19
CA ILE A 166 3.46 -10.04 -3.54
C ILE A 166 4.36 -9.19 -4.41
N LEU A 167 5.36 -9.81 -5.04
CA LEU A 167 6.31 -9.14 -5.93
C LEU A 167 6.07 -9.53 -7.37
N LEU A 168 6.14 -8.53 -8.26
CA LEU A 168 6.27 -8.74 -9.69
C LEU A 168 7.75 -8.62 -10.07
N GLU A 169 8.31 -9.67 -10.64
CA GLU A 169 9.70 -9.73 -11.05
C GLU A 169 9.82 -9.35 -12.54
N TYR A 170 10.59 -8.31 -12.79
CA TYR A 170 10.87 -7.87 -14.14
C TYR A 170 12.01 -8.70 -14.75
N PRO A 171 11.97 -8.97 -16.04
CA PRO A 171 13.06 -9.68 -16.70
C PRO A 171 14.35 -8.89 -16.60
N THR A 172 15.45 -9.58 -16.39
CA THR A 172 16.80 -9.00 -16.46
C THR A 172 17.16 -8.62 -17.90
N ARG A 173 18.18 -7.77 -18.07
CA ARG A 173 18.66 -7.39 -19.42
C ARG A 173 19.19 -8.56 -20.23
N SER A 174 19.63 -9.63 -19.57
CA SER A 174 20.07 -10.87 -20.23
C SER A 174 18.91 -11.72 -20.73
N GLU A 175 17.76 -11.65 -20.08
CA GLU A 175 16.55 -12.38 -20.47
C GLU A 175 15.73 -11.63 -21.52
N LYS A 176 15.71 -10.32 -21.46
CA LYS A 176 14.94 -9.48 -22.38
C LYS A 176 15.68 -8.17 -22.66
N ALA A 177 15.99 -7.90 -23.91
CA ALA A 177 16.70 -6.69 -24.30
C ALA A 177 15.87 -5.43 -23.98
N ASP A 178 16.54 -4.34 -23.55
CA ASP A 178 15.90 -3.04 -23.24
C ASP A 178 15.01 -2.55 -24.39
N SER A 179 15.41 -2.79 -25.65
CA SER A 179 14.62 -2.41 -26.83
C SER A 179 13.24 -3.08 -26.90
N VAL A 180 13.13 -4.30 -26.39
CA VAL A 180 11.85 -5.04 -26.34
C VAL A 180 11.00 -4.57 -25.17
N VAL A 181 11.62 -4.31 -24.01
CA VAL A 181 10.91 -3.84 -22.79
C VAL A 181 10.39 -2.41 -22.95
N ARG A 182 11.12 -1.59 -23.73
CA ARG A 182 10.79 -0.18 -23.99
C ARG A 182 10.02 0.04 -25.30
N GLU A 183 9.58 -1.03 -25.97
CA GLU A 183 8.76 -0.91 -27.16
C GLU A 183 7.46 -0.17 -26.83
N PRO A 184 7.24 1.03 -27.38
CA PRO A 184 6.06 1.85 -27.01
C PRO A 184 4.77 1.35 -27.66
N THR A 185 4.87 0.39 -28.56
CA THR A 185 3.73 -0.12 -29.34
C THR A 185 3.42 -1.56 -28.94
N VAL A 186 2.29 -1.78 -28.29
CA VAL A 186 1.76 -3.11 -28.03
C VAL A 186 0.84 -3.54 -29.18
N ARG A 187 1.22 -4.59 -29.90
CA ARG A 187 0.38 -5.18 -30.94
C ARG A 187 -0.61 -6.17 -30.31
N ILE A 188 -1.88 -5.81 -30.31
CA ILE A 188 -2.96 -6.59 -29.69
C ILE A 188 -3.31 -7.84 -30.51
N ALA A 189 -2.98 -7.88 -31.80
CA ALA A 189 -3.22 -9.02 -32.66
C ALA A 189 -1.96 -9.42 -33.43
N ALA A 190 -1.63 -10.70 -33.37
CA ALA A 190 -0.47 -11.29 -34.08
C ALA A 190 -0.67 -11.45 -35.58
N GLN A 191 -1.89 -11.31 -36.10
CA GLN A 191 -2.19 -11.45 -37.53
C GLN A 191 -2.41 -10.09 -38.18
N ALA A 192 -1.66 -9.85 -39.24
CA ALA A 192 -2.00 -8.79 -40.19
C ALA A 192 -3.40 -9.09 -40.74
N VAL A 193 -4.40 -8.43 -40.20
CA VAL A 193 -5.72 -8.43 -40.84
C VAL A 193 -5.53 -7.85 -42.22
N ALA A 194 -5.79 -8.64 -43.27
CA ALA A 194 -5.84 -8.13 -44.62
C ALA A 194 -6.73 -6.88 -44.61
N ARG A 195 -6.18 -5.74 -45.07
CA ARG A 195 -6.95 -4.50 -45.09
C ARG A 195 -8.19 -4.76 -45.93
N PRO A 196 -9.39 -4.65 -45.33
CA PRO A 196 -10.62 -4.71 -46.14
C PRO A 196 -10.57 -3.55 -47.13
N VAL A 197 -10.98 -3.83 -48.35
CA VAL A 197 -11.16 -2.77 -49.36
C VAL A 197 -12.13 -1.76 -48.84
N ALA A 198 -11.75 -0.48 -48.93
CA ALA A 198 -12.20 0.70 -48.17
C ALA A 198 -13.69 1.08 -48.33
N THR A 199 -14.62 0.25 -47.96
CA THR A 199 -16.03 0.62 -47.84
C THR A 199 -16.48 0.91 -46.38
N ASP A 200 -15.75 0.37 -45.40
CA ASP A 200 -16.11 0.55 -44.00
C ASP A 200 -15.14 1.51 -43.26
N PRO A 201 -15.65 2.42 -42.43
CA PRO A 201 -14.82 3.38 -41.73
C PRO A 201 -13.91 2.65 -40.72
N ALA A 202 -12.61 2.90 -40.81
CA ALA A 202 -11.64 2.47 -39.81
C ALA A 202 -11.51 3.52 -38.72
N VAL A 203 -11.70 3.12 -37.46
CA VAL A 203 -11.67 4.01 -36.30
C VAL A 203 -10.49 3.67 -35.39
N ALA A 204 -9.70 4.68 -35.05
CA ALA A 204 -8.68 4.60 -34.01
C ALA A 204 -9.11 5.42 -32.78
N PHE A 205 -8.84 4.89 -31.59
CA PHE A 205 -9.08 5.61 -30.35
C PHE A 205 -7.75 6.07 -29.77
N VAL A 206 -7.68 7.35 -29.41
CA VAL A 206 -6.58 7.92 -28.63
C VAL A 206 -7.11 8.19 -27.23
N GLY A 207 -6.60 7.45 -26.23
CA GLY A 207 -7.10 7.45 -24.87
C GLY A 207 -8.12 6.34 -24.62
N SER A 208 -7.74 5.35 -23.80
CA SER A 208 -8.55 4.16 -23.46
C SER A 208 -9.15 4.22 -22.05
N GLY A 209 -9.54 5.42 -21.59
CA GLY A 209 -10.18 5.60 -20.30
C GLY A 209 -11.53 4.87 -20.16
N ASN A 210 -12.09 4.86 -18.95
CA ASN A 210 -13.31 4.10 -18.61
C ASN A 210 -14.49 4.38 -19.53
N TYR A 211 -14.66 5.63 -20.00
CA TYR A 211 -15.74 5.97 -20.93
C TYR A 211 -15.47 5.41 -22.34
N ALA A 212 -14.24 5.49 -22.82
CA ALA A 212 -13.89 4.92 -24.12
C ALA A 212 -14.08 3.40 -24.13
N THR A 213 -13.55 2.69 -23.12
CA THR A 213 -13.63 1.23 -23.04
C THR A 213 -15.03 0.71 -22.69
N GLY A 214 -15.76 1.41 -21.83
CA GLY A 214 -17.10 0.99 -21.39
C GLY A 214 -18.23 1.37 -22.33
N VAL A 215 -18.10 2.46 -23.10
CA VAL A 215 -19.18 3.01 -23.90
C VAL A 215 -18.83 3.15 -25.37
N LEU A 216 -17.74 3.89 -25.70
CA LEU A 216 -17.49 4.28 -27.09
C LEU A 216 -17.03 3.10 -27.96
N ILE A 217 -16.02 2.35 -27.52
CA ILE A 217 -15.49 1.21 -28.27
C ILE A 217 -16.57 0.15 -28.56
N PRO A 218 -17.37 -0.27 -27.57
CA PRO A 218 -18.50 -1.17 -27.81
C PRO A 218 -19.54 -0.60 -28.77
N ALA A 219 -19.88 0.70 -28.67
CA ALA A 219 -20.86 1.34 -29.54
C ALA A 219 -20.39 1.40 -31.00
N PHE A 220 -19.13 1.80 -31.25
CA PHE A 220 -18.55 1.82 -32.59
C PHE A 220 -18.44 0.40 -33.19
N LYS A 221 -18.08 -0.58 -32.38
CA LYS A 221 -18.04 -1.98 -32.79
C LYS A 221 -19.45 -2.50 -33.18
N ALA A 222 -20.47 -2.17 -32.38
CA ALA A 222 -21.85 -2.53 -32.65
C ALA A 222 -22.41 -1.85 -33.91
N ALA A 223 -21.95 -0.63 -34.23
CA ALA A 223 -22.28 0.09 -35.45
C ALA A 223 -21.54 -0.43 -36.69
N GLY A 224 -20.72 -1.47 -36.59
CA GLY A 224 -20.00 -2.09 -37.70
C GLY A 224 -18.69 -1.38 -38.09
N ALA A 225 -18.19 -0.44 -37.29
CA ALA A 225 -16.92 0.21 -37.57
C ALA A 225 -15.74 -0.76 -37.38
N HIS A 226 -14.77 -0.68 -38.28
CA HIS A 226 -13.51 -1.42 -38.14
C HIS A 226 -12.61 -0.70 -37.12
N LEU A 227 -12.34 -1.37 -35.99
CA LEU A 227 -11.45 -0.85 -34.96
C LEU A 227 -9.99 -1.10 -35.35
N ALA A 228 -9.25 -0.05 -35.68
CA ALA A 228 -7.90 -0.13 -36.23
C ALA A 228 -6.81 -0.13 -35.13
N SER A 229 -6.94 0.75 -34.11
CA SER A 229 -5.98 0.83 -33.01
C SER A 229 -6.59 1.55 -31.80
N VAL A 230 -5.99 1.31 -30.64
CA VAL A 230 -6.24 2.03 -29.40
C VAL A 230 -4.89 2.48 -28.83
N ALA A 231 -4.75 3.72 -28.41
CA ALA A 231 -3.54 4.29 -27.81
C ALA A 231 -3.85 5.01 -26.49
#